data_151582ae7a884b887426a5ef26ced477
#
_entry.id   151582ae7a884b887426a5ef26ced477
#
_cell.length_a   1.000
_cell.length_b   1.000
_cell.length_c   1.000
_cell.angle_alpha   90.00
_cell.angle_beta   90.00
_cell.angle_gamma   90.00
#
_symmetry.space_group_name_H-M   'P 1'
#
loop_
_entity.id
_entity.type
_entity.pdbx_description
1 polymer ?
#
loop_
_entity_poly.entity_id
_entity_poly.type
_entity_poly.pdbx_seq_one_letter_code
_entity_poly.pdbx_strand_id
1 'polypeptide(L)'
;MKFTRRPDLAPQTRIDIVMLAWLHRGVYGKMTAIAKSYRISRTFLYHLLFMANLQLETLFSEEKLLLQKDHRHVEHLLLLLRLEGNCSLLRIASILKALEYSPNSVGYLSQFFHSAAQALPSTLLMPSKSFVFYLSDEIFALHTPILVTIDARSTTILKIELASDRSADTWKGHFEALEAHHFSSLGLASDRGLGLVAGYRAACDMALWVVDYFHEFRDLFELQRQLERKAYAAIEREYDAAHKFAHAKSASNLAKRLQQYETAQYACQQAIALYDHLAILLHLLREALHVCSPHGKLRTQEDVRTALPLLFDMLEELDCAALTATLKPIRTHMDDIVVPFQHAEAIAAELRAVVPHDA
;
A
#
# COMPACT_ATOMS: atom_id res chain seq x y z
N MET A 1 -7.56 -14.39 42.81
CA MET A 1 -7.67 -13.08 42.15
C MET A 1 -8.94 -13.07 41.30
N LYS A 2 -9.88 -12.16 41.51
CA LYS A 2 -11.04 -12.00 40.62
C LYS A 2 -10.55 -11.42 39.30
N PHE A 3 -10.72 -12.13 38.20
CA PHE A 3 -10.31 -11.72 36.88
C PHE A 3 -11.27 -10.65 36.35
N THR A 4 -10.76 -9.45 36.11
CA THR A 4 -11.59 -8.37 35.55
C THR A 4 -11.77 -8.61 34.07
N ARG A 5 -12.99 -8.96 33.62
CA ARG A 5 -13.33 -8.99 32.21
C ARG A 5 -13.08 -7.62 31.60
N ARG A 6 -12.41 -7.59 30.44
CA ARG A 6 -12.19 -6.38 29.60
C ARG A 6 -13.19 -6.39 28.44
N PRO A 7 -14.45 -5.98 28.70
CA PRO A 7 -15.49 -5.99 27.65
C PRO A 7 -15.21 -4.97 26.54
N ASP A 8 -14.34 -4.01 26.80
CA ASP A 8 -13.84 -3.01 25.86
C ASP A 8 -12.93 -3.59 24.78
N LEU A 9 -12.41 -4.82 24.93
CA LEU A 9 -11.59 -5.50 23.94
C LEU A 9 -12.46 -6.45 23.11
N ALA A 10 -12.67 -6.10 21.85
CA ALA A 10 -13.35 -6.97 20.89
C ALA A 10 -12.67 -8.34 20.77
N PRO A 11 -13.39 -9.41 20.45
CA PRO A 11 -12.81 -10.74 20.25
C PRO A 11 -11.64 -10.76 19.28
N GLN A 12 -11.75 -10.04 18.15
CA GLN A 12 -10.68 -9.92 17.16
C GLN A 12 -9.42 -9.31 17.76
N THR A 13 -9.54 -8.21 18.51
CA THR A 13 -8.39 -7.58 19.18
C THR A 13 -7.70 -8.52 20.16
N ARG A 14 -8.43 -9.41 20.82
CA ARG A 14 -7.84 -10.43 21.72
C ARG A 14 -7.06 -11.48 20.94
N ILE A 15 -7.58 -11.88 19.78
CA ILE A 15 -6.89 -12.79 18.85
C ILE A 15 -5.59 -12.15 18.38
N ASP A 16 -5.62 -10.90 17.93
CA ASP A 16 -4.45 -10.17 17.46
C ASP A 16 -3.35 -10.07 18.55
N ILE A 17 -3.76 -9.78 19.78
CA ILE A 17 -2.85 -9.73 20.94
C ILE A 17 -2.18 -11.11 21.16
N VAL A 18 -2.94 -12.19 21.11
CA VAL A 18 -2.44 -13.55 21.29
C VAL A 18 -1.47 -13.92 20.17
N MET A 19 -1.84 -13.63 18.92
CA MET A 19 -0.99 -13.90 17.75
C MET A 19 0.33 -13.16 17.82
N LEU A 20 0.29 -11.86 18.14
CA LEU A 20 1.50 -11.06 18.32
C LEU A 20 2.37 -11.57 19.46
N ALA A 21 1.77 -11.99 20.57
CA ALA A 21 2.51 -12.52 21.70
C ALA A 21 3.16 -13.89 21.39
N TRP A 22 2.54 -14.74 20.61
CA TRP A 22 3.13 -16.00 20.13
C TRP A 22 4.29 -15.76 19.15
N LEU A 23 4.12 -14.84 18.20
CA LEU A 23 5.17 -14.49 17.24
C LEU A 23 6.43 -13.94 17.92
N HIS A 24 6.27 -13.32 19.08
CA HIS A 24 7.39 -12.73 19.83
C HIS A 24 7.74 -13.48 21.13
N ARG A 25 7.29 -14.73 21.26
CA ARG A 25 7.60 -15.58 22.44
C ARG A 25 9.11 -15.78 22.56
N GLY A 26 9.62 -15.52 23.77
CA GLY A 26 11.07 -15.63 24.05
C GLY A 26 11.89 -14.38 23.71
N VAL A 27 11.33 -13.38 23.09
CA VAL A 27 12.05 -12.13 22.78
C VAL A 27 11.93 -11.17 23.97
N TYR A 28 13.10 -10.80 24.54
CA TYR A 28 13.15 -9.92 25.71
C TYR A 28 12.45 -8.57 25.47
N GLY A 29 11.64 -8.15 26.42
CA GLY A 29 10.94 -6.84 26.38
C GLY A 29 9.69 -6.79 25.52
N LYS A 30 9.49 -7.70 24.55
CA LYS A 30 8.35 -7.68 23.62
C LYS A 30 6.99 -7.85 24.30
N MET A 31 6.87 -8.72 25.31
CA MET A 31 5.62 -8.88 26.06
C MET A 31 5.22 -7.59 26.79
N THR A 32 6.19 -6.83 27.28
CA THR A 32 5.95 -5.52 27.89
C THR A 32 5.52 -4.48 26.86
N ALA A 33 6.12 -4.49 25.69
CA ALA A 33 5.76 -3.59 24.59
C ALA A 33 4.33 -3.85 24.11
N ILE A 34 3.96 -5.12 23.87
CA ILE A 34 2.59 -5.52 23.49
C ILE A 34 1.58 -5.08 24.57
N ALA A 35 1.86 -5.35 25.84
CA ALA A 35 0.98 -4.95 26.93
C ALA A 35 0.75 -3.43 26.97
N LYS A 36 1.80 -2.63 26.73
CA LYS A 36 1.71 -1.16 26.64
C LYS A 36 0.90 -0.69 25.45
N SER A 37 1.15 -1.24 24.24
CA SER A 37 0.47 -0.81 23.01
C SER A 37 -1.04 -1.04 23.07
N TYR A 38 -1.48 -2.14 23.68
CA TYR A 38 -2.90 -2.45 23.83
C TYR A 38 -3.49 -1.96 25.18
N ARG A 39 -2.73 -1.21 25.98
CA ARG A 39 -3.14 -0.69 27.30
C ARG A 39 -3.70 -1.77 28.22
N ILE A 40 -3.05 -2.92 28.25
CA ILE A 40 -3.39 -4.06 29.10
C ILE A 40 -2.25 -4.36 30.10
N SER A 41 -2.58 -5.04 31.20
CA SER A 41 -1.54 -5.52 32.10
C SER A 41 -0.80 -6.73 31.53
N ARG A 42 0.45 -6.91 31.90
CA ARG A 42 1.21 -8.12 31.55
C ARG A 42 0.51 -9.40 32.05
N THR A 43 -0.08 -9.32 33.23
CA THR A 43 -0.85 -10.44 33.82
C THR A 43 -2.03 -10.80 32.93
N PHE A 44 -2.75 -9.82 32.40
CA PHE A 44 -3.86 -10.05 31.47
C PHE A 44 -3.37 -10.66 30.15
N LEU A 45 -2.24 -10.19 29.61
CA LEU A 45 -1.63 -10.76 28.40
C LEU A 45 -1.26 -12.23 28.60
N TYR A 46 -0.58 -12.57 29.68
CA TYR A 46 -0.24 -13.97 29.98
C TYR A 46 -1.46 -14.85 30.24
N HIS A 47 -2.51 -14.28 30.80
CA HIS A 47 -3.76 -15.02 30.97
C HIS A 47 -4.47 -15.28 29.63
N LEU A 48 -4.50 -14.28 28.72
CA LEU A 48 -5.00 -14.49 27.36
C LEU A 48 -4.24 -15.60 26.65
N LEU A 49 -2.91 -15.60 26.74
CA LEU A 49 -2.07 -16.65 26.18
C LEU A 49 -2.35 -18.01 26.80
N PHE A 50 -2.48 -18.08 28.12
CA PHE A 50 -2.81 -19.33 28.82
C PHE A 50 -4.18 -19.87 28.37
N MET A 51 -5.20 -19.02 28.34
CA MET A 51 -6.54 -19.42 27.91
C MET A 51 -6.57 -19.83 26.43
N ALA A 52 -5.83 -19.13 25.56
CA ALA A 52 -5.72 -19.50 24.16
C ALA A 52 -5.01 -20.85 23.98
N ASN A 53 -3.91 -21.10 24.71
CA ASN A 53 -3.25 -22.42 24.68
C ASN A 53 -4.19 -23.52 25.18
N LEU A 54 -4.88 -23.30 26.30
CA LEU A 54 -5.81 -24.29 26.85
C LEU A 54 -6.95 -24.60 25.88
N GLN A 55 -7.54 -23.59 25.24
CA GLN A 55 -8.59 -23.77 24.26
C GLN A 55 -8.07 -24.50 23.01
N LEU A 56 -6.86 -24.16 22.56
CA LEU A 56 -6.22 -24.84 21.43
C LEU A 56 -5.86 -26.28 21.80
N GLU A 57 -5.32 -26.54 23.00
CA GLU A 57 -5.08 -27.91 23.47
C GLU A 57 -6.37 -28.73 23.53
N THR A 58 -7.46 -28.13 24.03
CA THR A 58 -8.78 -28.79 24.06
C THR A 58 -9.29 -29.01 22.62
N LEU A 59 -9.19 -28.02 21.76
CA LEU A 59 -9.64 -28.08 20.36
C LEU A 59 -8.85 -29.11 19.55
N PHE A 60 -7.55 -29.25 19.83
CA PHE A 60 -6.68 -30.17 19.10
C PHE A 60 -6.53 -31.57 19.76
N SER A 61 -6.85 -31.71 21.04
CA SER A 61 -6.76 -33.03 21.72
C SER A 61 -7.93 -33.96 21.39
N GLU A 62 -9.13 -33.41 21.21
CA GLU A 62 -10.33 -34.23 20.95
C GLU A 62 -10.67 -34.36 19.47
N GLU A 63 -10.25 -33.43 18.62
CA GLU A 63 -10.63 -33.38 17.20
C GLU A 63 -9.57 -33.86 16.21
N LYS A 64 -8.40 -34.33 16.66
CA LYS A 64 -7.42 -34.96 15.74
C LYS A 64 -8.05 -36.01 14.81
N LEU A 65 -9.11 -36.67 15.28
CA LEU A 65 -9.84 -37.69 14.53
C LEU A 65 -10.90 -37.12 13.57
N LEU A 66 -11.46 -35.94 13.85
CA LEU A 66 -12.50 -35.32 13.01
C LEU A 66 -11.88 -34.50 11.86
N LEU A 67 -10.81 -33.76 12.14
CA LEU A 67 -10.10 -32.98 11.13
C LEU A 67 -9.38 -33.84 10.08
N GLN A 68 -8.97 -35.06 10.44
CA GLN A 68 -8.36 -36.00 9.48
C GLN A 68 -9.37 -36.61 8.48
N LYS A 69 -10.67 -36.52 8.73
CA LYS A 69 -11.71 -37.11 7.89
C LYS A 69 -12.39 -36.16 6.92
N ASP A 70 -12.24 -34.85 7.11
CA ASP A 70 -12.89 -33.87 6.23
C ASP A 70 -11.86 -33.10 5.42
N HIS A 71 -11.60 -33.56 4.19
CA HIS A 71 -10.72 -32.92 3.22
C HIS A 71 -11.09 -31.43 3.00
N ARG A 72 -12.36 -31.06 3.10
CA ARG A 72 -12.83 -29.69 2.92
C ARG A 72 -12.27 -28.72 3.97
N HIS A 73 -12.12 -29.18 5.22
CA HIS A 73 -11.52 -28.36 6.28
C HIS A 73 -10.03 -28.09 6.03
N VAL A 74 -9.30 -29.08 5.50
CA VAL A 74 -7.88 -28.91 5.16
C VAL A 74 -7.74 -27.94 3.99
N GLU A 75 -8.55 -28.09 2.95
CA GLU A 75 -8.54 -27.20 1.80
C GLU A 75 -8.88 -25.75 2.19
N HIS A 76 -9.88 -25.57 3.04
CA HIS A 76 -10.22 -24.26 3.58
C HIS A 76 -9.06 -23.67 4.41
N LEU A 77 -8.44 -24.48 5.27
CA LEU A 77 -7.25 -24.07 6.03
C LEU A 77 -6.09 -23.66 5.12
N LEU A 78 -5.85 -24.39 4.02
CA LEU A 78 -4.82 -24.06 3.05
C LEU A 78 -5.06 -22.69 2.40
N LEU A 79 -6.31 -22.45 1.99
CA LEU A 79 -6.71 -21.15 1.41
C LEU A 79 -6.54 -20.02 2.43
N LEU A 80 -7.00 -20.19 3.67
CA LEU A 80 -6.82 -19.19 4.73
C LEU A 80 -5.34 -18.90 5.01
N LEU A 81 -4.51 -19.93 5.15
CA LEU A 81 -3.08 -19.75 5.39
C LEU A 81 -2.38 -19.04 4.22
N ARG A 82 -2.82 -19.28 2.99
CA ARG A 82 -2.24 -18.66 1.79
C ARG A 82 -2.74 -17.24 1.59
N LEU A 83 -4.05 -17.01 1.66
CA LEU A 83 -4.70 -15.75 1.28
C LEU A 83 -4.68 -14.74 2.44
N GLU A 84 -5.13 -15.16 3.61
CA GLU A 84 -5.20 -14.26 4.77
C GLU A 84 -3.89 -14.25 5.56
N GLY A 85 -3.26 -15.42 5.71
CA GLY A 85 -2.01 -15.56 6.45
C GLY A 85 -0.76 -15.18 5.67
N ASN A 86 -0.85 -14.93 4.37
CA ASN A 86 0.28 -14.66 3.47
C ASN A 86 1.44 -15.67 3.62
N CYS A 87 1.12 -16.91 4.00
CA CYS A 87 2.12 -17.94 4.23
C CYS A 87 2.71 -18.45 2.91
N SER A 88 4.05 -18.57 2.87
CA SER A 88 4.70 -19.29 1.75
C SER A 88 4.36 -20.78 1.76
N LEU A 89 4.44 -21.45 0.60
CA LEU A 89 4.17 -22.89 0.52
C LEU A 89 5.05 -23.71 1.48
N LEU A 90 6.31 -23.29 1.68
CA LEU A 90 7.21 -23.91 2.66
C LEU A 90 6.69 -23.78 4.10
N ARG A 91 6.18 -22.61 4.46
CA ARG A 91 5.59 -22.38 5.80
C ARG A 91 4.30 -23.19 5.99
N ILE A 92 3.44 -23.20 4.98
CA ILE A 92 2.21 -24.03 5.01
C ILE A 92 2.58 -25.50 5.18
N ALA A 93 3.53 -26.02 4.42
CA ALA A 93 4.02 -27.39 4.57
C ALA A 93 4.54 -27.69 5.99
N SER A 94 5.29 -26.75 6.57
CA SER A 94 5.80 -26.87 7.94
C SER A 94 4.67 -26.87 8.99
N ILE A 95 3.65 -26.03 8.80
CA ILE A 95 2.48 -25.96 9.68
C ILE A 95 1.69 -27.28 9.59
N LEU A 96 1.39 -27.77 8.38
CA LEU A 96 0.68 -29.04 8.19
C LEU A 96 1.45 -30.20 8.81
N LYS A 97 2.78 -30.22 8.63
CA LYS A 97 3.63 -31.25 9.25
C LYS A 97 3.58 -31.20 10.78
N ALA A 98 3.62 -30.00 11.37
CA ALA A 98 3.51 -29.81 12.82
C ALA A 98 2.13 -30.22 13.37
N LEU A 99 1.08 -30.08 12.56
CA LEU A 99 -0.29 -30.50 12.87
C LEU A 99 -0.56 -31.95 12.47
N GLU A 100 0.45 -32.69 11.98
CA GLU A 100 0.35 -34.10 11.53
C GLU A 100 -0.65 -34.32 10.38
N TYR A 101 -0.94 -33.26 9.57
CA TYR A 101 -1.74 -33.40 8.36
C TYR A 101 -0.94 -34.03 7.21
N SER A 102 -1.61 -34.82 6.40
CA SER A 102 -1.08 -35.40 5.18
C SER A 102 -2.13 -35.29 4.07
N PRO A 103 -1.75 -34.94 2.84
CA PRO A 103 -0.40 -34.64 2.38
C PRO A 103 0.09 -33.23 2.75
N ASN A 104 1.39 -33.09 3.05
CA ASN A 104 2.01 -31.82 3.49
C ASN A 104 3.25 -31.43 2.67
N SER A 105 3.44 -32.02 1.51
CA SER A 105 4.57 -31.67 0.65
C SER A 105 4.32 -30.37 -0.12
N VAL A 106 5.40 -29.63 -0.38
CA VAL A 106 5.35 -28.40 -1.20
C VAL A 106 4.80 -28.68 -2.59
N GLY A 107 5.15 -29.84 -3.18
CA GLY A 107 4.63 -30.27 -4.49
C GLY A 107 3.11 -30.44 -4.48
N TYR A 108 2.55 -31.11 -3.46
CA TYR A 108 1.11 -31.22 -3.29
C TYR A 108 0.44 -29.85 -3.14
N LEU A 109 0.98 -28.99 -2.29
CA LEU A 109 0.44 -27.65 -2.08
C LEU A 109 0.45 -26.82 -3.37
N SER A 110 1.54 -26.91 -4.13
CA SER A 110 1.63 -26.23 -5.43
C SER A 110 0.56 -26.72 -6.41
N GLN A 111 0.37 -28.06 -6.50
CA GLN A 111 -0.70 -28.63 -7.33
C GLN A 111 -2.09 -28.25 -6.87
N PHE A 112 -2.34 -28.27 -5.56
CA PHE A 112 -3.62 -27.85 -4.98
C PHE A 112 -3.94 -26.40 -5.34
N PHE A 113 -3.03 -25.46 -5.09
CA PHE A 113 -3.26 -24.05 -5.43
C PHE A 113 -3.36 -23.80 -6.94
N HIS A 114 -2.61 -24.54 -7.74
CA HIS A 114 -2.74 -24.48 -9.20
C HIS A 114 -4.14 -24.93 -9.65
N SER A 115 -4.63 -26.07 -9.14
CA SER A 115 -5.97 -26.57 -9.46
C SER A 115 -7.06 -25.64 -8.96
N ALA A 116 -6.91 -25.08 -7.75
CA ALA A 116 -7.86 -24.10 -7.20
C ALA A 116 -7.90 -22.83 -8.03
N ALA A 117 -6.73 -22.34 -8.47
CA ALA A 117 -6.64 -21.17 -9.35
C ALA A 117 -7.29 -21.41 -10.72
N GLN A 118 -7.14 -22.61 -11.28
CA GLN A 118 -7.80 -22.97 -12.56
C GLN A 118 -9.33 -23.07 -12.44
N ALA A 119 -9.85 -23.33 -11.25
CA ALA A 119 -11.29 -23.36 -11.01
C ALA A 119 -11.91 -21.96 -10.85
N LEU A 120 -11.09 -20.92 -10.61
CA LEU A 120 -11.56 -19.55 -10.50
C LEU A 120 -11.76 -18.93 -11.90
N PRO A 121 -12.83 -18.16 -12.11
CA PRO A 121 -12.99 -17.42 -13.36
C PRO A 121 -11.92 -16.33 -13.46
N SER A 122 -11.33 -16.17 -14.64
CA SER A 122 -10.40 -15.06 -14.91
C SER A 122 -11.09 -13.71 -14.95
N THR A 123 -12.40 -13.71 -15.23
CA THR A 123 -13.28 -12.54 -15.26
C THR A 123 -14.49 -12.80 -14.38
N LEU A 124 -14.78 -11.88 -13.49
CA LEU A 124 -15.99 -11.91 -12.69
C LEU A 124 -17.22 -11.75 -13.61
N LEU A 125 -18.33 -12.39 -13.30
CA LEU A 125 -19.57 -12.26 -14.06
C LEU A 125 -20.64 -11.58 -13.19
N MET A 126 -21.24 -10.52 -13.71
CA MET A 126 -22.37 -9.86 -13.07
C MET A 126 -23.70 -10.34 -13.65
N PRO A 127 -24.73 -10.52 -12.81
CA PRO A 127 -26.06 -10.95 -13.28
C PRO A 127 -26.77 -9.87 -14.12
N SER A 128 -26.38 -8.61 -13.97
CA SER A 128 -26.92 -7.47 -14.70
C SER A 128 -25.84 -6.43 -14.95
N LYS A 129 -26.10 -5.52 -15.88
CA LYS A 129 -25.19 -4.43 -16.23
C LYS A 129 -24.84 -3.60 -15.00
N SER A 130 -23.55 -3.51 -14.70
CA SER A 130 -22.97 -2.78 -13.57
C SER A 130 -22.02 -1.70 -14.07
N PHE A 131 -22.20 -0.49 -13.57
CA PHE A 131 -21.33 0.63 -13.91
C PHE A 131 -20.21 0.73 -12.90
N VAL A 132 -18.96 0.66 -13.36
CA VAL A 132 -17.76 0.61 -12.50
C VAL A 132 -16.68 1.55 -13.02
N PHE A 133 -15.91 2.10 -12.10
CA PHE A 133 -14.72 2.85 -12.43
C PHE A 133 -13.51 1.92 -12.31
N TYR A 134 -12.81 1.71 -13.41
CA TYR A 134 -11.68 0.79 -13.48
C TYR A 134 -10.41 1.38 -12.88
N LEU A 135 -9.70 0.58 -12.09
CA LEU A 135 -8.28 0.77 -11.82
C LEU A 135 -7.54 -0.38 -12.47
N SER A 136 -6.65 -0.08 -13.40
CA SER A 136 -5.94 -1.13 -14.15
C SER A 136 -4.44 -0.89 -14.12
N ASP A 137 -3.69 -2.00 -14.02
CA ASP A 137 -2.23 -2.00 -13.97
C ASP A 137 -1.70 -3.35 -14.47
N GLU A 138 -0.40 -3.41 -14.80
CA GLU A 138 0.30 -4.65 -15.08
C GLU A 138 1.20 -5.03 -13.90
N ILE A 139 1.12 -6.30 -13.51
CA ILE A 139 2.12 -6.92 -12.66
C ILE A 139 2.90 -7.96 -13.46
N PHE A 140 4.13 -8.26 -13.07
CA PHE A 140 4.95 -9.21 -13.80
C PHE A 140 5.27 -10.44 -12.95
N ALA A 141 5.06 -11.62 -13.52
CA ALA A 141 5.52 -12.88 -12.98
C ALA A 141 6.42 -13.58 -14.01
N LEU A 142 7.67 -13.85 -13.65
CA LEU A 142 8.64 -14.52 -14.54
C LEU A 142 8.72 -13.86 -15.93
N HIS A 143 8.75 -12.53 -15.98
CA HIS A 143 8.77 -11.71 -17.20
C HIS A 143 7.50 -11.76 -18.05
N THR A 144 6.45 -12.41 -17.59
CA THR A 144 5.16 -12.45 -18.27
C THR A 144 4.21 -11.44 -17.63
N PRO A 145 3.55 -10.55 -18.40
CA PRO A 145 2.61 -9.59 -17.84
C PRO A 145 1.33 -10.27 -17.39
N ILE A 146 0.85 -9.86 -16.25
CA ILE A 146 -0.47 -10.18 -15.72
C ILE A 146 -1.26 -8.88 -15.72
N LEU A 147 -2.30 -8.82 -16.53
CA LEU A 147 -3.19 -7.68 -16.61
C LEU A 147 -4.22 -7.79 -15.49
N VAL A 148 -4.40 -6.73 -14.75
CA VAL A 148 -5.33 -6.68 -13.62
C VAL A 148 -6.23 -5.48 -13.75
N THR A 149 -7.53 -5.68 -13.60
CA THR A 149 -8.51 -4.60 -13.47
C THR A 149 -9.35 -4.84 -12.22
N ILE A 150 -9.47 -3.80 -11.40
CA ILE A 150 -10.27 -3.80 -10.18
C ILE A 150 -11.31 -2.68 -10.24
N ASP A 151 -12.39 -2.82 -9.46
CA ASP A 151 -13.34 -1.74 -9.23
C ASP A 151 -12.78 -0.76 -8.19
N ALA A 152 -12.71 0.52 -8.55
CA ALA A 152 -12.18 1.58 -7.68
C ALA A 152 -12.93 1.72 -6.35
N ARG A 153 -14.23 1.39 -6.32
CA ARG A 153 -15.08 1.57 -5.14
C ARG A 153 -14.96 0.40 -4.16
N SER A 154 -15.05 -0.82 -4.67
CA SER A 154 -15.06 -2.03 -3.84
C SER A 154 -13.69 -2.68 -3.71
N THR A 155 -12.70 -2.27 -4.50
CA THR A 155 -11.40 -2.91 -4.67
C THR A 155 -11.48 -4.39 -5.11
N THR A 156 -12.63 -4.81 -5.62
CA THR A 156 -12.84 -6.17 -6.12
C THR A 156 -12.09 -6.35 -7.43
N ILE A 157 -11.37 -7.45 -7.57
CA ILE A 157 -10.74 -7.84 -8.84
C ILE A 157 -11.84 -8.24 -9.80
N LEU A 158 -12.00 -7.48 -10.88
CA LEU A 158 -12.99 -7.74 -11.94
C LEU A 158 -12.44 -8.73 -12.95
N LYS A 159 -11.18 -8.56 -13.33
CA LYS A 159 -10.47 -9.46 -14.24
C LYS A 159 -8.99 -9.51 -13.89
N ILE A 160 -8.44 -10.72 -13.97
CA ILE A 160 -7.01 -10.99 -13.90
C ILE A 160 -6.65 -11.95 -15.03
N GLU A 161 -5.62 -11.63 -15.79
CA GLU A 161 -5.26 -12.38 -17.00
C GLU A 161 -3.76 -12.45 -17.18
N LEU A 162 -3.25 -13.66 -17.37
CA LEU A 162 -1.87 -13.86 -17.82
C LEU A 162 -1.82 -13.60 -19.32
N ALA A 163 -1.15 -12.55 -19.73
CA ALA A 163 -1.10 -12.12 -21.12
C ALA A 163 0.24 -12.46 -21.79
N SER A 164 0.23 -12.59 -23.10
CA SER A 164 1.46 -12.79 -23.88
C SER A 164 2.30 -11.51 -23.97
N ASP A 165 1.63 -10.37 -23.97
CA ASP A 165 2.20 -9.03 -24.08
C ASP A 165 1.27 -7.99 -23.43
N ARG A 166 1.64 -6.72 -23.51
CA ARG A 166 0.88 -5.57 -23.03
C ARG A 166 0.54 -4.57 -24.14
N SER A 167 0.32 -5.08 -25.33
CA SER A 167 -0.06 -4.26 -26.49
C SER A 167 -1.46 -3.66 -26.33
N ALA A 168 -1.78 -2.68 -27.17
CA ALA A 168 -3.10 -2.07 -27.20
C ALA A 168 -4.19 -3.10 -27.56
N ASP A 169 -3.90 -4.05 -28.43
CA ASP A 169 -4.86 -5.09 -28.83
C ASP A 169 -5.13 -6.07 -27.68
N THR A 170 -4.09 -6.43 -26.90
CA THR A 170 -4.25 -7.28 -25.71
C THR A 170 -5.08 -6.60 -24.65
N TRP A 171 -4.81 -5.34 -24.34
CA TRP A 171 -5.63 -4.55 -23.40
C TRP A 171 -7.05 -4.31 -23.92
N LYS A 172 -7.22 -4.06 -25.22
CA LYS A 172 -8.56 -3.95 -25.82
C LYS A 172 -9.38 -5.21 -25.58
N GLY A 173 -8.84 -6.38 -25.90
CA GLY A 173 -9.53 -7.65 -25.62
C GLY A 173 -9.83 -7.88 -24.15
N HIS A 174 -8.94 -7.40 -23.25
CA HIS A 174 -9.15 -7.45 -21.79
C HIS A 174 -10.39 -6.64 -21.36
N PHE A 175 -10.55 -5.40 -21.88
CA PHE A 175 -11.69 -4.54 -21.56
C PHE A 175 -12.98 -5.00 -22.26
N GLU A 176 -12.92 -5.46 -23.50
CA GLU A 176 -14.05 -6.05 -24.21
C GLU A 176 -14.62 -7.28 -23.47
N ALA A 177 -13.76 -8.11 -22.88
CA ALA A 177 -14.20 -9.23 -22.04
C ALA A 177 -14.90 -8.76 -20.74
N LEU A 178 -14.48 -7.66 -20.15
CA LEU A 178 -15.18 -7.07 -19.00
C LEU A 178 -16.58 -6.59 -19.40
N GLU A 179 -16.71 -5.94 -20.55
CA GLU A 179 -18.01 -5.48 -21.04
C GLU A 179 -18.95 -6.65 -21.38
N ALA A 180 -18.42 -7.71 -21.98
CA ALA A 180 -19.16 -8.96 -22.23
C ALA A 180 -19.63 -9.64 -20.94
N HIS A 181 -18.99 -9.36 -19.80
CA HIS A 181 -19.38 -9.84 -18.47
C HIS A 181 -20.22 -8.84 -17.67
N HIS A 182 -20.82 -7.89 -18.36
CA HIS A 182 -21.75 -6.89 -17.84
C HIS A 182 -21.13 -5.78 -16.99
N PHE A 183 -19.81 -5.55 -17.10
CA PHE A 183 -19.16 -4.38 -16.53
C PHE A 183 -19.07 -3.27 -17.56
N SER A 184 -19.76 -2.16 -17.31
CA SER A 184 -19.65 -0.96 -18.14
C SER A 184 -18.77 0.07 -17.47
N SER A 185 -17.78 0.55 -18.19
CA SER A 185 -16.84 1.52 -17.66
C SER A 185 -17.47 2.91 -17.49
N LEU A 186 -17.31 3.49 -16.30
CA LEU A 186 -17.50 4.92 -16.04
C LEU A 186 -16.22 5.72 -16.31
N GLY A 187 -15.07 5.06 -16.30
CA GLY A 187 -13.77 5.64 -16.48
C GLY A 187 -12.66 4.67 -16.07
N LEU A 188 -11.43 5.03 -16.37
CA LEU A 188 -10.23 4.29 -16.04
C LEU A 188 -9.24 5.21 -15.33
N ALA A 189 -8.70 4.76 -14.20
CA ALA A 189 -7.44 5.29 -13.67
C ALA A 189 -6.31 4.28 -13.90
N SER A 190 -5.22 4.74 -14.45
CA SER A 190 -4.03 3.92 -14.72
C SER A 190 -2.78 4.78 -14.81
N ASP A 191 -1.63 4.13 -14.89
CA ASP A 191 -0.42 4.78 -15.34
C ASP A 191 -0.54 5.21 -16.82
N ARG A 192 0.55 5.77 -17.37
CA ARG A 192 0.62 6.19 -18.78
C ARG A 192 1.03 5.07 -19.72
N GLY A 193 0.80 3.81 -19.37
CA GLY A 193 1.09 2.68 -20.22
C GLY A 193 0.44 2.84 -21.61
N LEU A 194 1.25 3.03 -22.66
CA LEU A 194 0.75 3.34 -24.00
C LEU A 194 -0.23 2.28 -24.49
N GLY A 195 0.08 0.99 -24.25
CA GLY A 195 -0.79 -0.13 -24.65
C GLY A 195 -2.10 -0.11 -23.87
N LEU A 196 -2.04 0.12 -22.54
CA LEU A 196 -3.20 0.14 -21.69
C LEU A 196 -4.18 1.26 -22.07
N VAL A 197 -3.67 2.49 -22.16
CA VAL A 197 -4.50 3.67 -22.50
C VAL A 197 -5.09 3.56 -23.91
N ALA A 198 -4.28 3.11 -24.89
CA ALA A 198 -4.76 2.94 -26.26
C ALA A 198 -5.78 1.80 -26.35
N GLY A 199 -5.55 0.66 -25.68
CA GLY A 199 -6.49 -0.45 -25.64
C GLY A 199 -7.82 -0.08 -24.99
N TYR A 200 -7.77 0.68 -23.87
CA TYR A 200 -8.96 1.18 -23.22
C TYR A 200 -9.80 2.11 -24.13
N ARG A 201 -9.16 3.07 -24.77
CA ARG A 201 -9.83 3.98 -25.70
C ARG A 201 -10.41 3.26 -26.93
N ALA A 202 -9.81 2.16 -27.34
CA ALA A 202 -10.30 1.35 -28.45
C ALA A 202 -11.46 0.41 -28.07
N ALA A 203 -11.57 0.05 -26.79
CA ALA A 203 -12.62 -0.82 -26.26
C ALA A 203 -13.84 -0.05 -25.75
N CYS A 204 -13.64 1.16 -25.20
CA CYS A 204 -14.68 1.91 -24.50
C CYS A 204 -14.87 3.27 -25.17
N ASP A 205 -15.99 3.43 -25.86
CA ASP A 205 -16.39 4.72 -26.45
C ASP A 205 -16.68 5.74 -25.35
N MET A 206 -16.22 7.00 -25.53
CA MET A 206 -16.44 8.12 -24.60
C MET A 206 -15.82 7.92 -23.19
N ALA A 207 -14.77 7.13 -23.10
CA ALA A 207 -14.22 6.72 -21.85
C ALA A 207 -13.35 7.80 -21.18
N LEU A 208 -13.74 8.21 -19.98
CA LEU A 208 -12.90 9.01 -19.10
C LEU A 208 -11.64 8.24 -18.74
N TRP A 209 -10.48 8.82 -19.03
CA TRP A 209 -9.21 8.34 -18.50
C TRP A 209 -8.62 9.38 -17.55
N VAL A 210 -8.19 8.97 -16.39
CA VAL A 210 -7.46 9.78 -15.40
C VAL A 210 -6.12 9.14 -15.09
N VAL A 211 -5.10 9.97 -14.93
CA VAL A 211 -3.78 9.47 -14.57
C VAL A 211 -3.76 9.02 -13.11
N ASP A 212 -3.08 7.90 -12.84
CA ASP A 212 -2.82 7.48 -11.47
C ASP A 212 -1.74 8.38 -10.84
N TYR A 213 -2.15 9.17 -9.86
CA TYR A 213 -1.27 10.09 -9.15
C TYR A 213 -0.15 9.39 -8.38
N PHE A 214 -0.36 8.15 -7.93
CA PHE A 214 0.72 7.38 -7.30
C PHE A 214 1.88 7.18 -8.27
N HIS A 215 1.59 6.74 -9.49
CA HIS A 215 2.60 6.55 -10.53
C HIS A 215 3.19 7.87 -11.01
N GLU A 216 2.38 8.90 -11.19
CA GLU A 216 2.83 10.21 -11.66
C GLU A 216 3.82 10.88 -10.70
N PHE A 217 3.57 10.77 -9.40
CA PHE A 217 4.40 11.41 -8.35
C PHE A 217 5.35 10.45 -7.63
N ARG A 218 5.42 9.19 -8.03
CA ARG A 218 6.23 8.14 -7.38
C ARG A 218 7.68 8.56 -7.18
N ASP A 219 8.29 9.12 -8.20
CA ASP A 219 9.70 9.48 -8.19
C ASP A 219 10.00 10.65 -7.25
N LEU A 220 9.05 11.57 -7.02
CA LEU A 220 9.15 12.60 -5.98
C LEU A 220 9.13 11.98 -4.56
N PHE A 221 8.26 11.02 -4.33
CA PHE A 221 8.19 10.33 -3.03
C PHE A 221 9.41 9.44 -2.79
N GLU A 222 9.97 8.84 -3.83
CA GLU A 222 11.21 8.09 -3.73
C GLU A 222 12.40 9.03 -3.42
N LEU A 223 12.43 10.20 -4.05
CA LEU A 223 13.44 11.22 -3.75
C LEU A 223 13.33 11.72 -2.30
N GLN A 224 12.12 11.90 -1.77
CA GLN A 224 11.91 12.22 -0.35
C GLN A 224 12.58 11.20 0.56
N ARG A 225 12.37 9.88 0.30
CA ARG A 225 13.01 8.81 1.08
C ARG A 225 14.55 8.81 0.95
N GLN A 226 15.06 9.18 -0.23
CA GLN A 226 16.52 9.30 -0.43
C GLN A 226 17.11 10.47 0.35
N LEU A 227 16.42 11.62 0.38
CA LEU A 227 16.86 12.79 1.15
C LEU A 227 16.75 12.54 2.67
N GLU A 228 15.72 11.82 3.11
CA GLU A 228 15.61 11.37 4.50
C GLU A 228 16.84 10.56 4.93
N ARG A 229 17.24 9.56 4.13
CA ARG A 229 18.45 8.76 4.41
C ARG A 229 19.72 9.62 4.42
N LYS A 230 19.81 10.62 3.53
CA LYS A 230 20.93 11.56 3.50
C LYS A 230 20.96 12.44 4.74
N ALA A 231 19.82 12.90 5.24
CA ALA A 231 19.71 13.67 6.47
C ALA A 231 20.16 12.84 7.69
N TYR A 232 19.69 11.60 7.84
CA TYR A 232 20.16 10.71 8.90
C TYR A 232 21.67 10.43 8.83
N ALA A 233 22.20 10.18 7.64
CA ALA A 233 23.64 9.98 7.47
C ALA A 233 24.46 11.26 7.75
N ALA A 234 23.87 12.44 7.59
CA ALA A 234 24.52 13.70 7.94
C ALA A 234 24.53 13.92 9.47
N ILE A 235 23.44 13.58 10.16
CA ILE A 235 23.34 13.59 11.63
C ILE A 235 24.39 12.67 12.24
N GLU A 236 24.54 11.45 11.72
CA GLU A 236 25.55 10.50 12.20
C GLU A 236 26.98 11.04 12.02
N ARG A 237 27.26 11.65 10.85
CA ARG A 237 28.58 12.28 10.59
C ARG A 237 28.86 13.46 11.50
N GLU A 238 27.88 14.30 11.79
CA GLU A 238 28.00 15.40 12.74
C GLU A 238 28.30 14.86 14.15
N TYR A 239 27.54 13.86 14.60
CA TYR A 239 27.77 13.22 15.89
C TYR A 239 29.18 12.66 16.03
N ASP A 240 29.67 11.94 15.01
CA ASP A 240 31.02 11.40 14.97
C ASP A 240 32.12 12.49 15.01
N ALA A 241 31.87 13.59 14.27
CA ALA A 241 32.80 14.73 14.24
C ALA A 241 32.82 15.45 15.59
N ALA A 242 31.66 15.66 16.22
CA ALA A 242 31.54 16.21 17.56
C ALA A 242 32.29 15.36 18.60
N HIS A 243 32.08 14.04 18.56
CA HIS A 243 32.78 13.10 19.45
C HIS A 243 34.31 13.15 19.27
N LYS A 244 34.82 13.17 18.03
CA LYS A 244 36.24 13.30 17.71
C LYS A 244 36.82 14.65 18.15
N PHE A 245 36.03 15.72 18.05
CA PHE A 245 36.41 17.06 18.53
C PHE A 245 36.54 17.08 20.07
N ALA A 246 35.53 16.57 20.78
CA ALA A 246 35.52 16.52 22.24
C ALA A 246 36.68 15.72 22.84
N HIS A 247 37.26 14.76 22.11
CA HIS A 247 38.37 13.92 22.57
C HIS A 247 39.74 14.33 22.01
N ALA A 248 39.85 15.52 21.39
CA ALA A 248 41.12 16.01 20.84
C ALA A 248 42.09 16.45 21.96
N LYS A 249 43.31 15.91 21.96
CA LYS A 249 44.29 16.10 23.06
C LYS A 249 45.39 17.17 22.78
N SER A 250 45.58 17.58 21.52
CA SER A 250 46.62 18.56 21.16
C SER A 250 46.00 19.79 20.51
N ALA A 251 46.58 20.98 20.68
CA ALA A 251 46.07 22.24 20.12
C ALA A 251 45.95 22.20 18.59
N SER A 252 46.95 21.65 17.88
CA SER A 252 46.92 21.49 16.43
C SER A 252 45.79 20.54 15.98
N ASN A 253 45.55 19.45 16.70
CA ASN A 253 44.47 18.51 16.40
C ASN A 253 43.13 19.09 16.75
N LEU A 254 43.01 19.91 17.81
CA LEU A 254 41.78 20.58 18.21
C LEU A 254 41.25 21.50 17.09
N ALA A 255 42.11 22.38 16.54
CA ALA A 255 41.74 23.28 15.45
C ALA A 255 41.22 22.53 14.21
N LYS A 256 41.91 21.45 13.81
CA LYS A 256 41.50 20.60 12.69
C LYS A 256 40.17 19.90 12.97
N ARG A 257 39.96 19.39 14.18
CA ARG A 257 38.70 18.70 14.57
C ARG A 257 37.56 19.66 14.70
N LEU A 258 37.77 20.88 15.18
CA LEU A 258 36.78 21.94 15.20
C LEU A 258 36.27 22.25 13.78
N GLN A 259 37.19 22.49 12.85
CA GLN A 259 36.83 22.74 11.45
C GLN A 259 36.01 21.59 10.82
N GLN A 260 36.40 20.33 11.12
CA GLN A 260 35.66 19.14 10.66
C GLN A 260 34.25 19.08 11.26
N TYR A 261 34.12 19.42 12.55
CA TYR A 261 32.81 19.46 13.22
C TYR A 261 31.92 20.56 12.63
N GLU A 262 32.43 21.79 12.50
CA GLU A 262 31.69 22.89 11.92
C GLU A 262 31.21 22.58 10.49
N THR A 263 32.06 21.96 9.68
CA THR A 263 31.71 21.54 8.32
C THR A 263 30.61 20.44 8.35
N ALA A 264 30.71 19.47 9.24
CA ALA A 264 29.70 18.42 9.38
C ALA A 264 28.37 18.97 9.92
N GLN A 265 28.43 19.89 10.88
CA GLN A 265 27.26 20.58 11.44
C GLN A 265 26.51 21.37 10.36
N TYR A 266 27.23 22.17 9.58
CA TYR A 266 26.64 22.91 8.47
C TYR A 266 25.98 21.97 7.45
N ALA A 267 26.69 20.92 7.04
CA ALA A 267 26.15 19.92 6.11
C ALA A 267 24.92 19.18 6.68
N CYS A 268 24.88 18.92 7.97
CA CYS A 268 23.73 18.32 8.66
C CYS A 268 22.53 19.26 8.63
N GLN A 269 22.71 20.52 8.99
CA GLN A 269 21.65 21.53 8.95
C GLN A 269 21.06 21.69 7.55
N GLN A 270 21.90 21.74 6.51
CA GLN A 270 21.45 21.83 5.12
C GLN A 270 20.66 20.57 4.70
N ALA A 271 21.12 19.37 5.07
CA ALA A 271 20.44 18.13 4.70
C ALA A 271 19.08 18.01 5.39
N ILE A 272 18.98 18.37 6.66
CA ILE A 272 17.71 18.39 7.42
C ILE A 272 16.76 19.42 6.81
N ALA A 273 17.22 20.66 6.59
CA ALA A 273 16.39 21.74 6.04
C ALA A 273 15.82 21.35 4.66
N LEU A 274 16.65 20.78 3.78
CA LEU A 274 16.20 20.31 2.47
C LEU A 274 15.13 19.23 2.59
N TYR A 275 15.31 18.25 3.47
CA TYR A 275 14.31 17.20 3.70
C TYR A 275 13.01 17.76 4.27
N ASP A 276 13.08 18.62 5.28
CA ASP A 276 11.90 19.20 5.95
C ASP A 276 11.09 20.07 4.98
N HIS A 277 11.75 20.92 4.21
CA HIS A 277 11.08 21.75 3.21
C HIS A 277 10.41 20.88 2.13
N LEU A 278 11.13 19.87 1.61
CA LEU A 278 10.55 18.93 0.66
C LEU A 278 9.34 18.22 1.26
N ALA A 279 9.41 17.75 2.50
CA ALA A 279 8.32 17.04 3.16
C ALA A 279 7.06 17.90 3.29
N ILE A 280 7.22 19.19 3.64
CA ILE A 280 6.14 20.17 3.71
C ILE A 280 5.53 20.39 2.34
N LEU A 281 6.34 20.64 1.32
CA LEU A 281 5.84 20.91 -0.04
C LEU A 281 5.15 19.70 -0.65
N LEU A 282 5.63 18.48 -0.41
CA LEU A 282 4.95 17.26 -0.84
C LEU A 282 3.64 17.01 -0.08
N HIS A 283 3.55 17.42 1.18
CA HIS A 283 2.27 17.39 1.91
C HIS A 283 1.27 18.37 1.27
N LEU A 284 1.67 19.59 0.98
CA LEU A 284 0.83 20.58 0.30
C LEU A 284 0.43 20.10 -1.10
N LEU A 285 1.33 19.45 -1.82
CA LEU A 285 1.04 18.85 -3.13
C LEU A 285 -0.04 17.78 -3.02
N ARG A 286 0.08 16.85 -2.05
CA ARG A 286 -0.97 15.85 -1.80
C ARG A 286 -2.31 16.50 -1.49
N GLU A 287 -2.33 17.49 -0.62
CA GLU A 287 -3.55 18.24 -0.30
C GLU A 287 -4.16 18.93 -1.54
N ALA A 288 -3.33 19.51 -2.42
CA ALA A 288 -3.79 20.14 -3.65
C ALA A 288 -4.42 19.14 -4.64
N LEU A 289 -4.00 17.88 -4.61
CA LEU A 289 -4.50 16.81 -5.47
C LEU A 289 -5.79 16.14 -4.96
N HIS A 290 -6.26 16.45 -3.75
CA HIS A 290 -7.57 16.00 -3.29
C HIS A 290 -8.69 16.81 -3.97
N VAL A 291 -9.66 16.10 -4.57
CA VAL A 291 -10.82 16.73 -5.23
C VAL A 291 -11.66 17.57 -4.25
N CYS A 292 -11.75 17.11 -3.00
CA CYS A 292 -12.38 17.90 -1.93
C CYS A 292 -11.31 18.41 -0.95
N SER A 293 -11.43 19.68 -0.57
CA SER A 293 -10.60 20.25 0.50
C SER A 293 -10.94 19.61 1.84
N PRO A 294 -10.08 19.71 2.89
CA PRO A 294 -10.38 19.22 4.24
C PRO A 294 -11.68 19.80 4.84
N HIS A 295 -12.15 20.95 4.32
CA HIS A 295 -13.41 21.58 4.73
C HIS A 295 -14.62 21.17 3.87
N GLY A 296 -14.47 20.12 3.04
CA GLY A 296 -15.54 19.60 2.19
C GLY A 296 -15.86 20.46 0.95
N LYS A 297 -15.07 21.52 0.67
CA LYS A 297 -15.26 22.32 -0.54
C LYS A 297 -14.63 21.58 -1.73
N LEU A 298 -15.40 21.45 -2.82
CA LEU A 298 -14.91 20.95 -4.09
C LEU A 298 -13.84 21.92 -4.63
N ARG A 299 -12.68 21.37 -5.02
CA ARG A 299 -11.67 22.11 -5.75
C ARG A 299 -12.02 22.18 -7.23
N THR A 300 -11.84 23.35 -7.79
CA THR A 300 -12.05 23.55 -9.23
C THR A 300 -10.78 23.22 -10.00
N GLN A 301 -10.93 22.98 -11.30
CA GLN A 301 -9.79 22.85 -12.21
C GLN A 301 -8.87 24.08 -12.12
N GLU A 302 -9.44 25.28 -11.98
CA GLU A 302 -8.69 26.53 -11.89
C GLU A 302 -7.90 26.63 -10.59
N ASP A 303 -8.48 26.20 -9.45
CA ASP A 303 -7.76 26.11 -8.17
C ASP A 303 -6.47 25.28 -8.32
N VAL A 304 -6.57 24.15 -9.01
CA VAL A 304 -5.44 23.22 -9.20
C VAL A 304 -4.43 23.75 -10.22
N ARG A 305 -4.92 24.32 -11.34
CA ARG A 305 -4.06 24.97 -12.35
C ARG A 305 -3.28 26.15 -11.79
N THR A 306 -3.77 26.78 -10.75
CA THR A 306 -3.08 27.87 -10.04
C THR A 306 -2.12 27.32 -8.99
N ALA A 307 -2.55 26.33 -8.20
CA ALA A 307 -1.77 25.85 -7.07
C ALA A 307 -0.56 24.98 -7.49
N LEU A 308 -0.72 24.08 -8.46
CA LEU A 308 0.35 23.13 -8.81
C LEU A 308 1.60 23.81 -9.40
N PRO A 309 1.51 24.75 -10.36
CA PRO A 309 2.70 25.44 -10.85
C PRO A 309 3.46 26.17 -9.73
N LEU A 310 2.74 26.84 -8.83
CA LEU A 310 3.35 27.51 -7.69
C LEU A 310 4.09 26.52 -6.77
N LEU A 311 3.49 25.37 -6.47
CA LEU A 311 4.14 24.34 -5.67
C LEU A 311 5.37 23.76 -6.39
N PHE A 312 5.32 23.60 -7.70
CA PHE A 312 6.47 23.14 -8.47
C PHE A 312 7.59 24.17 -8.50
N ASP A 313 7.27 25.45 -8.61
CA ASP A 313 8.27 26.53 -8.53
C ASP A 313 8.94 26.52 -7.15
N MET A 314 8.17 26.42 -6.06
CA MET A 314 8.71 26.32 -4.70
C MET A 314 9.57 25.06 -4.51
N LEU A 315 9.24 23.94 -5.14
CA LEU A 315 10.06 22.73 -5.12
C LEU A 315 11.38 22.93 -5.88
N GLU A 316 11.37 23.64 -6.99
CA GLU A 316 12.59 23.98 -7.75
C GLU A 316 13.50 24.97 -7.01
N GLU A 317 12.94 25.89 -6.21
CA GLU A 317 13.70 26.81 -5.34
C GLU A 317 14.52 26.09 -4.25
N LEU A 318 14.27 24.82 -3.96
CA LEU A 318 15.11 24.03 -3.06
C LEU A 318 16.50 23.72 -3.61
N ASP A 319 16.82 24.16 -4.82
CA ASP A 319 18.11 24.02 -5.52
C ASP A 319 18.65 22.56 -5.49
N CYS A 320 17.79 21.62 -5.75
CA CYS A 320 18.12 20.20 -5.83
C CYS A 320 17.96 19.70 -7.27
N ALA A 321 19.05 19.46 -7.98
CA ALA A 321 19.04 19.03 -9.38
C ALA A 321 18.18 17.78 -9.64
N ALA A 322 18.11 16.86 -8.66
CA ALA A 322 17.26 15.68 -8.75
C ALA A 322 15.77 16.06 -8.72
N LEU A 323 15.36 17.06 -7.95
CA LEU A 323 13.99 17.58 -7.92
C LEU A 323 13.61 18.18 -9.27
N THR A 324 14.43 19.08 -9.81
CA THR A 324 14.19 19.70 -11.13
C THR A 324 14.04 18.66 -12.22
N ALA A 325 14.90 17.63 -12.22
CA ALA A 325 14.82 16.53 -13.19
C ALA A 325 13.51 15.73 -13.06
N THR A 326 13.05 15.48 -11.83
CA THR A 326 11.81 14.74 -11.56
C THR A 326 10.56 15.54 -11.86
N LEU A 327 10.57 16.87 -11.63
CA LEU A 327 9.42 17.74 -11.88
C LEU A 327 9.18 18.01 -13.37
N LYS A 328 10.23 17.97 -14.18
CA LYS A 328 10.14 18.29 -15.60
C LYS A 328 9.10 17.47 -16.37
N PRO A 329 9.05 16.13 -16.29
CA PRO A 329 7.98 15.35 -16.93
C PRO A 329 6.60 15.66 -16.34
N ILE A 330 6.48 15.81 -15.01
CA ILE A 330 5.21 16.09 -14.36
C ILE A 330 4.59 17.40 -14.86
N ARG A 331 5.39 18.44 -15.03
CA ARG A 331 4.94 19.73 -15.61
C ARG A 331 4.36 19.57 -17.01
N THR A 332 4.90 18.66 -17.83
CA THR A 332 4.37 18.43 -19.19
C THR A 332 3.02 17.70 -19.18
N HIS A 333 2.66 17.09 -18.06
CA HIS A 333 1.45 16.29 -17.89
C HIS A 333 0.32 17.03 -17.14
N MET A 334 0.44 18.34 -16.94
CA MET A 334 -0.50 19.14 -16.16
C MET A 334 -1.95 18.99 -16.63
N ASP A 335 -2.17 18.92 -17.93
CA ASP A 335 -3.53 18.82 -18.48
C ASP A 335 -4.21 17.50 -18.08
N ASP A 336 -3.46 16.40 -17.99
CA ASP A 336 -4.02 15.13 -17.55
C ASP A 336 -4.24 15.08 -16.03
N ILE A 337 -3.36 15.76 -15.26
CA ILE A 337 -3.49 15.85 -13.80
C ILE A 337 -4.76 16.59 -13.37
N VAL A 338 -5.25 17.55 -14.16
CA VAL A 338 -6.45 18.31 -13.82
C VAL A 338 -7.77 17.66 -14.27
N VAL A 339 -7.72 16.61 -15.08
CA VAL A 339 -8.90 15.91 -15.60
C VAL A 339 -9.90 15.48 -14.52
N PRO A 340 -9.50 14.90 -13.37
CA PRO A 340 -10.42 14.51 -12.31
C PRO A 340 -11.23 15.70 -11.75
N PHE A 341 -10.63 16.87 -11.68
CA PHE A 341 -11.27 18.09 -11.17
C PHE A 341 -12.30 18.62 -12.16
N GLN A 342 -12.03 18.61 -13.46
CA GLN A 342 -12.99 18.94 -14.50
C GLN A 342 -14.26 18.06 -14.41
N HIS A 343 -14.07 16.74 -14.24
CA HIS A 343 -15.17 15.82 -14.10
C HIS A 343 -15.96 16.03 -12.82
N ALA A 344 -15.28 16.26 -11.72
CA ALA A 344 -15.93 16.55 -10.44
C ALA A 344 -16.77 17.84 -10.51
N GLU A 345 -16.28 18.88 -11.19
CA GLU A 345 -17.04 20.11 -11.44
C GLU A 345 -18.28 19.86 -12.30
N ALA A 346 -18.15 19.09 -13.39
CA ALA A 346 -19.25 18.75 -14.28
C ALA A 346 -20.34 17.97 -13.52
N ILE A 347 -19.97 16.92 -12.77
CA ILE A 347 -20.90 16.13 -11.93
C ILE A 347 -21.57 17.03 -10.88
N ALA A 348 -20.82 17.91 -10.23
CA ALA A 348 -21.39 18.82 -9.24
C ALA A 348 -22.38 19.82 -9.85
N ALA A 349 -22.11 20.28 -11.08
CA ALA A 349 -23.03 21.16 -11.82
C ALA A 349 -24.33 20.42 -12.19
N GLU A 350 -24.23 19.18 -12.68
CA GLU A 350 -25.40 18.34 -12.99
C GLU A 350 -26.24 18.08 -11.74
N LEU A 351 -25.61 17.72 -10.62
CA LEU A 351 -26.30 17.47 -9.37
C LEU A 351 -27.03 18.70 -8.85
N ARG A 352 -26.41 19.89 -8.93
CA ARG A 352 -27.06 21.15 -8.53
C ARG A 352 -28.27 21.49 -9.42
N ALA A 353 -28.26 21.11 -10.70
CA ALA A 353 -29.39 21.32 -11.61
C ALA A 353 -30.60 20.44 -11.28
N VAL A 354 -30.35 19.29 -10.64
CA VAL A 354 -31.40 18.28 -10.34
C VAL A 354 -31.93 18.41 -8.90
N VAL A 355 -31.07 18.84 -7.95
CA VAL A 355 -31.45 19.01 -6.53
C VAL A 355 -32.05 20.41 -6.32
N PRO A 356 -33.32 20.55 -5.91
CA PRO A 356 -33.91 21.84 -5.59
C PRO A 356 -33.13 22.56 -4.48
N HIS A 357 -32.98 23.89 -4.59
CA HIS A 357 -32.25 24.72 -3.64
C HIS A 357 -32.86 24.85 -2.24
N ASP A 358 -34.02 24.18 -1.97
CA ASP A 358 -34.81 24.29 -0.75
C ASP A 358 -34.79 23.01 0.10
N ALA A 359 -33.61 22.41 0.33
CA ALA A 359 -33.45 21.33 1.26
C ALA A 359 -32.36 21.65 2.32
#